data_49ee5682644fddac2f045af391e49d4f
#
_entry.id   49ee5682644fddac2f045af391e49d4f
#
_cell.length_a   1.000
_cell.length_b   1.000
_cell.length_c   1.000
_cell.angle_alpha   90.00
_cell.angle_beta   90.00
_cell.angle_gamma   90.00
#
_symmetry.space_group_name_H-M   'P 1'
#
loop_
_entity.id
_entity.type
_entity.pdbx_description
1 polymer ?
#
loop_
_entity_poly.entity_id
_entity_poly.type
_entity_poly.pdbx_seq_one_letter_code
_entity_poly.pdbx_strand_id
1 'polypeptide(L)'
;YIPYTSLVRLSTEVPSTVDSFYVSAEPDGTVSEASAAIYAILYERFMQDDDAFTISSQDALEDTMTSITSILTILLGGIAAISLIVGGIGIMNIMLVTVTERTREIGIRKAIGASRGVILQQFLAESVVLCMLGCLIGILLSWGTLKIIGVVTESLELSFTMNGTVVLIAVLFCFIIGVGFGLYPANKAAKMKPIDALHYGG
;
A
#
# COMPACT_ATOMS: atom_id res chain seq x y z
N TYR A 1 -34.79 12.60 28.79
CA TYR A 1 -35.20 11.22 28.52
C TYR A 1 -36.67 11.06 28.94
N ILE A 2 -37.52 10.55 28.05
CA ILE A 2 -38.92 10.21 28.33
C ILE A 2 -39.06 8.71 28.13
N PRO A 3 -39.70 7.98 29.09
CA PRO A 3 -39.96 6.56 28.90
C PRO A 3 -40.83 6.32 27.65
N TYR A 4 -40.52 5.31 26.87
CA TYR A 4 -41.25 4.97 25.63
C TYR A 4 -42.76 4.84 25.83
N THR A 5 -43.17 4.20 26.92
CA THR A 5 -44.56 4.05 27.29
C THR A 5 -45.26 5.37 27.51
N SER A 6 -44.59 6.42 27.97
CA SER A 6 -45.12 7.77 28.12
C SER A 6 -45.17 8.50 26.77
N LEU A 7 -44.20 8.29 25.91
CA LEU A 7 -44.10 8.88 24.58
C LEU A 7 -45.27 8.40 23.69
N VAL A 8 -45.54 7.11 23.66
CA VAL A 8 -46.66 6.50 22.91
C VAL A 8 -48.01 7.03 23.36
N ARG A 9 -48.17 7.43 24.65
CA ARG A 9 -49.41 8.02 25.17
C ARG A 9 -49.56 9.51 24.84
N LEU A 10 -48.45 10.20 24.58
CA LEU A 10 -48.42 11.64 24.33
C LEU A 10 -48.49 12.00 22.85
N SER A 11 -48.16 11.09 21.96
CA SER A 11 -48.16 11.32 20.52
C SER A 11 -48.79 10.15 19.77
N THR A 12 -49.74 10.46 18.91
CA THR A 12 -50.39 9.50 17.99
C THR A 12 -49.51 9.14 16.80
N GLU A 13 -48.40 9.84 16.61
CA GLU A 13 -47.46 9.58 15.51
C GLU A 13 -46.37 8.56 15.88
N VAL A 14 -46.25 8.23 17.18
CA VAL A 14 -45.28 7.21 17.62
C VAL A 14 -45.93 5.83 17.52
N PRO A 15 -45.38 4.94 16.68
CA PRO A 15 -45.94 3.58 16.56
C PRO A 15 -45.87 2.84 17.89
N SER A 16 -46.86 1.98 18.12
CA SER A 16 -46.93 1.13 19.32
C SER A 16 -45.92 -0.04 19.26
N THR A 17 -45.24 -0.20 18.14
CA THR A 17 -44.21 -1.23 17.88
C THR A 17 -42.85 -0.58 17.88
N VAL A 18 -41.86 -1.33 18.35
CA VAL A 18 -40.43 -0.93 18.30
C VAL A 18 -39.80 -1.69 17.15
N ASP A 19 -39.35 -0.96 16.12
CA ASP A 19 -38.72 -1.55 14.94
C ASP A 19 -37.23 -1.82 15.17
N SER A 20 -36.56 -1.04 16.02
CA SER A 20 -35.15 -1.23 16.37
C SER A 20 -34.86 -0.67 17.77
N PHE A 21 -33.91 -1.28 18.44
CA PHE A 21 -33.34 -0.77 19.69
C PHE A 21 -31.84 -1.01 19.75
N TYR A 22 -31.14 -0.15 20.50
CA TYR A 22 -29.73 -0.22 20.71
C TYR A 22 -29.43 -0.67 22.12
N VAL A 23 -28.48 -1.59 22.26
CA VAL A 23 -28.01 -2.10 23.54
C VAL A 23 -26.52 -1.85 23.65
N SER A 24 -26.07 -1.41 24.81
CA SER A 24 -24.66 -1.29 25.13
C SER A 24 -24.25 -2.42 26.06
N ALA A 25 -23.17 -3.11 25.74
CA ALA A 25 -22.58 -4.09 26.67
C ALA A 25 -22.00 -3.36 27.88
N GLU A 26 -21.95 -4.04 29.04
CA GLU A 26 -21.24 -3.53 30.20
C GLU A 26 -19.72 -3.41 29.90
N PRO A 27 -18.99 -2.49 30.60
CA PRO A 27 -17.57 -2.26 30.35
C PRO A 27 -16.68 -3.50 30.44
N ASP A 28 -17.09 -4.47 31.25
CA ASP A 28 -16.35 -5.74 31.47
C ASP A 28 -16.91 -6.93 30.63
N GLY A 29 -17.99 -6.70 29.86
CA GLY A 29 -18.61 -7.72 29.01
C GLY A 29 -18.18 -7.62 27.55
N THR A 30 -18.11 -8.75 26.85
CA THR A 30 -17.85 -8.75 25.41
C THR A 30 -19.13 -8.53 24.63
N VAL A 31 -19.03 -7.80 23.50
CA VAL A 31 -20.16 -7.57 22.57
C VAL A 31 -20.71 -8.90 22.06
N SER A 32 -19.86 -9.91 21.90
CA SER A 32 -20.26 -11.26 21.49
C SER A 32 -21.15 -11.95 22.52
N GLU A 33 -20.84 -11.85 23.81
CA GLU A 33 -21.67 -12.43 24.90
C GLU A 33 -23.01 -11.72 25.00
N ALA A 34 -23.01 -10.38 24.91
CA ALA A 34 -24.23 -9.58 24.89
C ALA A 34 -25.13 -9.93 23.69
N SER A 35 -24.53 -10.08 22.51
CA SER A 35 -25.26 -10.48 21.29
C SER A 35 -25.87 -11.87 21.42
N ALA A 36 -25.13 -12.84 21.98
CA ALA A 36 -25.65 -14.18 22.21
C ALA A 36 -26.80 -14.22 23.23
N ALA A 37 -26.69 -13.43 24.29
CA ALA A 37 -27.76 -13.31 25.27
C ALA A 37 -29.04 -12.69 24.69
N ILE A 38 -28.89 -11.62 23.90
CA ILE A 38 -30.02 -10.95 23.21
C ILE A 38 -30.63 -11.92 22.20
N TYR A 39 -29.81 -12.64 21.43
CA TYR A 39 -30.29 -13.64 20.47
C TYR A 39 -31.15 -14.70 21.16
N ALA A 40 -30.70 -15.26 22.28
CA ALA A 40 -31.45 -16.27 23.01
C ALA A 40 -32.84 -15.75 23.50
N ILE A 41 -32.89 -14.50 24.00
CA ILE A 41 -34.10 -13.90 24.47
C ILE A 41 -35.07 -13.63 23.30
N LEU A 42 -34.57 -13.09 22.18
CA LEU A 42 -35.42 -12.77 21.02
C LEU A 42 -35.90 -14.05 20.33
N TYR A 43 -35.03 -15.05 20.18
CA TYR A 43 -35.36 -16.34 19.58
C TYR A 43 -36.51 -17.04 20.32
N GLU A 44 -36.48 -17.04 21.65
CA GLU A 44 -37.56 -17.57 22.45
C GLU A 44 -38.84 -16.70 22.32
N ARG A 45 -38.69 -15.37 22.27
CA ARG A 45 -39.81 -14.41 22.15
C ARG A 45 -40.54 -14.50 20.82
N PHE A 46 -39.82 -14.74 19.74
CA PHE A 46 -40.34 -14.86 18.37
C PHE A 46 -40.66 -16.30 17.96
N MET A 47 -40.92 -17.19 18.91
CA MET A 47 -41.35 -18.57 18.67
C MET A 47 -40.34 -19.39 17.86
N GLN A 48 -39.05 -19.13 18.04
CA GLN A 48 -37.96 -19.80 17.36
C GLN A 48 -37.85 -19.48 15.85
N ASP A 49 -38.34 -18.31 15.44
CA ASP A 49 -38.24 -17.82 14.08
C ASP A 49 -36.97 -16.93 13.94
N ASP A 50 -35.98 -17.43 13.24
CA ASP A 50 -34.69 -16.72 12.98
C ASP A 50 -34.84 -15.56 12.00
N ASP A 51 -35.85 -15.57 11.15
CA ASP A 51 -36.07 -14.55 10.15
C ASP A 51 -36.84 -13.33 10.73
N ALA A 52 -37.36 -13.45 11.97
CA ALA A 52 -38.16 -12.41 12.61
C ALA A 52 -37.35 -11.22 13.14
N PHE A 53 -36.03 -11.34 13.31
CA PHE A 53 -35.17 -10.29 13.82
C PHE A 53 -33.75 -10.38 13.28
N THR A 54 -33.04 -9.25 13.31
CA THR A 54 -31.61 -9.19 12.94
C THR A 54 -30.82 -8.49 14.04
N ILE A 55 -29.74 -9.10 14.49
CA ILE A 55 -28.80 -8.50 15.44
C ILE A 55 -27.57 -8.06 14.66
N SER A 56 -27.27 -6.76 14.72
CA SER A 56 -26.05 -6.19 14.17
C SER A 56 -25.19 -5.64 15.28
N SER A 57 -23.94 -6.08 15.35
CA SER A 57 -22.97 -5.53 16.30
C SER A 57 -22.09 -4.48 15.62
N GLN A 58 -21.60 -3.52 16.41
CA GLN A 58 -20.60 -2.54 15.97
C GLN A 58 -19.32 -3.26 15.51
N ASP A 59 -18.90 -4.30 16.25
CA ASP A 59 -17.70 -5.10 15.92
C ASP A 59 -17.82 -5.76 14.54
N ALA A 60 -19.00 -6.29 14.19
CA ALA A 60 -19.22 -6.90 12.87
C ALA A 60 -19.10 -5.88 11.73
N LEU A 61 -19.47 -4.64 11.96
CA LEU A 61 -19.26 -3.54 11.01
C LEU A 61 -17.78 -3.18 10.90
N GLU A 62 -17.06 -3.09 12.03
CA GLU A 62 -15.63 -2.82 12.05
C GLU A 62 -14.83 -3.94 11.37
N ASP A 63 -15.17 -5.21 11.61
CA ASP A 63 -14.57 -6.37 10.94
C ASP A 63 -14.79 -6.33 9.42
N THR A 64 -15.99 -5.97 9.00
CA THR A 64 -16.32 -5.82 7.58
C THR A 64 -15.50 -4.69 6.95
N MET A 65 -15.43 -3.53 7.59
CA MET A 65 -14.64 -2.39 7.11
C MET A 65 -13.14 -2.71 7.07
N THR A 66 -12.63 -3.40 8.08
CA THR A 66 -11.25 -3.87 8.13
C THR A 66 -10.95 -4.86 7.00
N SER A 67 -11.87 -5.79 6.74
CA SER A 67 -11.75 -6.75 5.63
C SER A 67 -11.72 -6.06 4.27
N ILE A 68 -12.64 -5.12 4.02
CA ILE A 68 -12.68 -4.32 2.79
C ILE A 68 -11.37 -3.52 2.62
N THR A 69 -10.92 -2.86 3.67
CA THR A 69 -9.69 -2.07 3.65
C THR A 69 -8.46 -2.95 3.38
N SER A 70 -8.41 -4.15 3.95
CA SER A 70 -7.34 -5.13 3.71
C SER A 70 -7.32 -5.59 2.25
N ILE A 71 -8.48 -5.91 1.67
CA ILE A 71 -8.59 -6.30 0.25
C ILE A 71 -8.11 -5.15 -0.65
N LEU A 72 -8.56 -3.92 -0.40
CA LEU A 72 -8.13 -2.75 -1.16
C LEU A 72 -6.62 -2.52 -1.05
N THR A 73 -6.06 -2.67 0.15
CA THR A 73 -4.62 -2.53 0.39
C THR A 73 -3.81 -3.57 -0.40
N ILE A 74 -4.25 -4.82 -0.41
CA ILE A 74 -3.60 -5.90 -1.18
C ILE A 74 -3.69 -5.63 -2.68
N LEU A 75 -4.86 -5.21 -3.19
CA LEU A 75 -5.04 -4.89 -4.60
C LEU A 75 -4.16 -3.71 -5.04
N LEU A 76 -4.18 -2.61 -4.29
CA LEU A 76 -3.36 -1.44 -4.58
C LEU A 76 -1.87 -1.76 -4.46
N GLY A 77 -1.48 -2.52 -3.45
CA GLY A 77 -0.11 -3.02 -3.27
C GLY A 77 0.35 -3.90 -4.43
N GLY A 78 -0.51 -4.77 -4.93
CA GLY A 78 -0.26 -5.60 -6.11
C GLY A 78 -0.04 -4.77 -7.37
N ILE A 79 -0.89 -3.78 -7.64
CA ILE A 79 -0.75 -2.84 -8.77
C ILE A 79 0.57 -2.07 -8.65
N ALA A 80 0.89 -1.56 -7.46
CA ALA A 80 2.13 -0.86 -7.20
C ALA A 80 3.37 -1.75 -7.45
N ALA A 81 3.33 -3.00 -7.00
CA ALA A 81 4.41 -3.97 -7.21
C ALA A 81 4.65 -4.24 -8.70
N ILE A 82 3.58 -4.46 -9.48
CA ILE A 82 3.67 -4.65 -10.93
C ILE A 82 4.26 -3.41 -11.59
N SER A 83 3.79 -2.22 -11.24
CA SER A 83 4.29 -0.94 -11.77
C SER A 83 5.78 -0.77 -11.48
N LEU A 84 6.23 -1.17 -10.29
CA LEU A 84 7.63 -1.09 -9.89
C LEU A 84 8.51 -2.08 -10.67
N ILE A 85 8.03 -3.29 -10.95
CA ILE A 85 8.72 -4.28 -11.79
C ILE A 85 8.87 -3.74 -13.22
N VAL A 86 7.79 -3.19 -13.79
CA VAL A 86 7.82 -2.60 -15.14
C VAL A 86 8.80 -1.43 -15.21
N GLY A 87 8.80 -0.56 -14.19
CA GLY A 87 9.79 0.52 -14.05
C GLY A 87 11.23 0.00 -13.95
N GLY A 88 11.45 -1.07 -13.18
CA GLY A 88 12.75 -1.74 -13.06
C GLY A 88 13.24 -2.31 -14.39
N ILE A 89 12.36 -2.94 -15.17
CA ILE A 89 12.68 -3.40 -16.54
C ILE A 89 13.06 -2.22 -17.43
N GLY A 90 12.37 -1.08 -17.28
CA GLY A 90 12.73 0.17 -17.98
C GLY A 90 14.15 0.63 -17.67
N ILE A 91 14.52 0.64 -16.38
CA ILE A 91 15.90 0.98 -15.95
C ILE A 91 16.91 -0.01 -16.53
N MET A 92 16.63 -1.31 -16.48
CA MET A 92 17.50 -2.34 -17.04
C MET A 92 17.73 -2.10 -18.55
N ASN A 93 16.69 -1.77 -19.29
CA ASN A 93 16.79 -1.51 -20.74
C ASN A 93 17.62 -0.27 -21.04
N ILE A 94 17.39 0.84 -20.31
CA ILE A 94 18.19 2.06 -20.43
C ILE A 94 19.65 1.76 -20.13
N MET A 95 19.94 1.04 -19.05
CA MET A 95 21.30 0.67 -18.67
C MET A 95 21.98 -0.22 -19.70
N LEU A 96 21.25 -1.16 -20.35
CA LEU A 96 21.80 -1.99 -21.43
C LEU A 96 22.20 -1.14 -22.64
N VAL A 97 21.39 -0.15 -23.01
CA VAL A 97 21.72 0.81 -24.08
C VAL A 97 22.93 1.63 -23.68
N THR A 98 22.95 2.20 -22.48
CA THR A 98 24.09 2.98 -21.97
C THR A 98 25.39 2.17 -21.96
N VAL A 99 25.34 0.91 -21.55
CA VAL A 99 26.52 0.01 -21.59
C VAL A 99 27.01 -0.21 -23.02
N THR A 100 26.11 -0.38 -24.00
CA THR A 100 26.49 -0.54 -25.40
C THR A 100 27.07 0.75 -25.99
N GLU A 101 26.50 1.91 -25.70
CA GLU A 101 27.03 3.20 -26.14
C GLU A 101 28.41 3.51 -25.54
N ARG A 102 28.64 3.13 -24.27
CA ARG A 102 29.91 3.35 -23.55
C ARG A 102 30.88 2.17 -23.67
N THR A 103 30.64 1.23 -24.59
CA THR A 103 31.50 0.03 -24.76
C THR A 103 32.97 0.35 -24.92
N ARG A 104 33.33 1.31 -25.77
CA ARG A 104 34.73 1.74 -26.03
C ARG A 104 35.35 2.35 -24.78
N GLU A 105 34.64 3.15 -24.03
CA GLU A 105 35.10 3.75 -22.76
C GLU A 105 35.40 2.67 -21.71
N ILE A 106 34.51 1.67 -21.57
CA ILE A 106 34.70 0.51 -20.69
C ILE A 106 35.96 -0.28 -21.12
N GLY A 107 36.12 -0.47 -22.43
CA GLY A 107 37.30 -1.15 -22.98
C GLY A 107 38.61 -0.45 -22.62
N ILE A 108 38.68 0.88 -22.78
CA ILE A 108 39.84 1.69 -22.42
C ILE A 108 40.15 1.58 -20.92
N ARG A 109 39.12 1.78 -20.04
CA ARG A 109 39.31 1.65 -18.59
C ARG A 109 39.89 0.29 -18.19
N LYS A 110 39.42 -0.79 -18.81
CA LYS A 110 39.92 -2.12 -18.55
C LYS A 110 41.33 -2.35 -19.11
N ALA A 111 41.67 -1.76 -20.26
CA ALA A 111 43.00 -1.85 -20.84
C ALA A 111 44.05 -1.18 -19.96
N ILE A 112 43.70 -0.09 -19.26
CA ILE A 112 44.57 0.58 -18.28
C ILE A 112 44.53 -0.02 -16.88
N GLY A 113 43.83 -1.18 -16.69
CA GLY A 113 43.92 -1.98 -15.46
C GLY A 113 42.68 -1.89 -14.53
N ALA A 114 41.57 -1.31 -14.95
CA ALA A 114 40.33 -1.31 -14.12
C ALA A 114 39.85 -2.75 -13.89
N SER A 115 39.65 -3.12 -12.62
CA SER A 115 39.12 -4.41 -12.23
C SER A 115 37.64 -4.56 -12.57
N ARG A 116 37.18 -5.81 -12.69
CA ARG A 116 35.75 -6.09 -12.91
C ARG A 116 34.85 -5.49 -11.82
N GLY A 117 35.30 -5.51 -10.56
CA GLY A 117 34.57 -4.97 -9.43
C GLY A 117 34.33 -3.46 -9.53
N VAL A 118 35.36 -2.72 -9.99
CA VAL A 118 35.24 -1.26 -10.18
C VAL A 118 34.17 -0.91 -11.22
N ILE A 119 34.21 -1.59 -12.38
CA ILE A 119 33.20 -1.38 -13.43
C ILE A 119 31.82 -1.78 -12.96
N LEU A 120 31.67 -2.94 -12.27
CA LEU A 120 30.41 -3.39 -11.71
C LEU A 120 29.81 -2.37 -10.73
N GLN A 121 30.63 -1.91 -9.76
CA GLN A 121 30.19 -0.94 -8.76
C GLN A 121 29.76 0.39 -9.38
N GLN A 122 30.49 0.85 -10.39
CA GLN A 122 30.15 2.10 -11.08
C GLN A 122 28.77 2.04 -11.72
N PHE A 123 28.50 1.02 -12.55
CA PHE A 123 27.19 0.90 -13.22
C PHE A 123 26.06 0.54 -12.26
N LEU A 124 26.37 -0.24 -11.20
CA LEU A 124 25.39 -0.53 -10.16
C LEU A 124 25.02 0.72 -9.36
N ALA A 125 26.00 1.56 -9.01
CA ALA A 125 25.75 2.83 -8.34
C ALA A 125 24.89 3.76 -9.23
N GLU A 126 25.15 3.81 -10.54
CA GLU A 126 24.38 4.61 -11.49
C GLU A 126 22.90 4.19 -11.52
N SER A 127 22.62 2.87 -11.56
CA SER A 127 21.22 2.36 -11.51
C SER A 127 20.55 2.66 -10.18
N VAL A 128 21.26 2.50 -9.06
CA VAL A 128 20.72 2.80 -7.72
C VAL A 128 20.41 4.30 -7.60
N VAL A 129 21.31 5.18 -8.06
CA VAL A 129 21.08 6.64 -8.04
C VAL A 129 19.85 7.01 -8.85
N LEU A 130 19.66 6.44 -10.04
CA LEU A 130 18.47 6.67 -10.87
C LEU A 130 17.19 6.23 -10.14
N CYS A 131 17.19 5.05 -9.53
CA CYS A 131 16.06 4.58 -8.73
C CYS A 131 15.76 5.50 -7.54
N MET A 132 16.80 5.94 -6.83
CA MET A 132 16.65 6.79 -5.66
C MET A 132 16.14 8.20 -6.02
N LEU A 133 16.57 8.74 -7.15
CA LEU A 133 16.03 10.00 -7.67
C LEU A 133 14.54 9.86 -8.03
N GLY A 134 14.16 8.78 -8.71
CA GLY A 134 12.75 8.47 -8.98
C GLY A 134 11.92 8.31 -7.71
N CYS A 135 12.47 7.62 -6.71
CA CYS A 135 11.85 7.46 -5.40
C CYS A 135 11.63 8.81 -4.71
N LEU A 136 12.63 9.68 -4.69
CA LEU A 136 12.53 11.02 -4.10
C LEU A 136 11.43 11.85 -4.77
N ILE A 137 11.40 11.86 -6.10
CA ILE A 137 10.36 12.56 -6.87
C ILE A 137 8.98 11.96 -6.55
N GLY A 138 8.85 10.62 -6.50
CA GLY A 138 7.60 9.94 -6.16
C GLY A 138 7.10 10.30 -4.76
N ILE A 139 8.00 10.34 -3.76
CA ILE A 139 7.67 10.75 -2.40
C ILE A 139 7.20 12.22 -2.36
N LEU A 140 7.89 13.12 -3.05
CA LEU A 140 7.51 14.53 -3.11
C LEU A 140 6.14 14.72 -3.78
N LEU A 141 5.87 14.01 -4.88
CA LEU A 141 4.57 14.05 -5.55
C LEU A 141 3.46 13.48 -4.65
N SER A 142 3.70 12.35 -3.97
CA SER A 142 2.75 11.77 -3.02
C SER A 142 2.45 12.72 -1.87
N TRP A 143 3.48 13.35 -1.30
CA TRP A 143 3.30 14.34 -0.24
C TRP A 143 2.50 15.54 -0.70
N GLY A 144 2.80 16.07 -1.89
CA GLY A 144 2.05 17.18 -2.51
C GLY A 144 0.58 16.81 -2.75
N THR A 145 0.32 15.61 -3.29
CA THR A 145 -1.05 15.09 -3.50
C THR A 145 -1.82 14.98 -2.19
N LEU A 146 -1.21 14.42 -1.14
CA LEU A 146 -1.86 14.32 0.18
C LEU A 146 -2.19 15.69 0.77
N LYS A 147 -1.31 16.69 0.57
CA LYS A 147 -1.59 18.07 0.99
C LYS A 147 -2.76 18.70 0.24
N ILE A 148 -2.84 18.51 -1.08
CA ILE A 148 -3.94 19.01 -1.89
C ILE A 148 -5.26 18.35 -1.46
N ILE A 149 -5.28 17.03 -1.28
CA ILE A 149 -6.46 16.29 -0.81
C ILE A 149 -6.87 16.81 0.58
N GLY A 150 -5.92 16.98 1.51
CA GLY A 150 -6.19 17.47 2.85
C GLY A 150 -6.87 18.85 2.85
N VAL A 151 -6.45 19.77 1.96
CA VAL A 151 -7.09 21.09 1.81
C VAL A 151 -8.50 20.97 1.24
N VAL A 152 -8.70 20.11 0.24
CA VAL A 152 -10.03 19.91 -0.39
C VAL A 152 -11.01 19.23 0.57
N THR A 153 -10.53 18.34 1.45
CA THR A 153 -11.36 17.59 2.40
C THR A 153 -11.35 18.17 3.81
N GLU A 154 -10.88 19.40 4.00
CA GLU A 154 -10.85 20.08 5.31
C GLU A 154 -12.24 20.13 5.97
N SER A 155 -13.30 20.26 5.17
CA SER A 155 -14.69 20.23 5.64
C SER A 155 -15.15 18.86 6.20
N LEU A 156 -14.39 17.79 5.96
CA LEU A 156 -14.70 16.42 6.41
C LEU A 156 -13.87 16.00 7.66
N GLU A 157 -13.06 16.93 8.21
CA GLU A 157 -12.15 16.67 9.36
C GLU A 157 -11.18 15.49 9.13
N LEU A 158 -10.90 15.13 7.86
CA LEU A 158 -10.00 14.05 7.51
C LEU A 158 -8.55 14.56 7.47
N SER A 159 -7.70 13.98 8.33
CA SER A 159 -6.26 14.29 8.35
C SER A 159 -5.46 13.24 7.58
N PHE A 160 -4.85 13.65 6.48
CA PHE A 160 -3.95 12.80 5.69
C PHE A 160 -2.51 13.06 6.08
N THR A 161 -1.89 12.09 6.76
CA THR A 161 -0.48 12.19 7.19
C THR A 161 0.35 11.10 6.51
N MET A 162 1.55 11.47 6.08
CA MET A 162 2.50 10.51 5.52
C MET A 162 3.21 9.78 6.68
N ASN A 163 3.03 8.47 6.76
CA ASN A 163 3.67 7.66 7.78
C ASN A 163 5.15 7.43 7.41
N GLY A 164 6.08 7.78 8.31
CA GLY A 164 7.52 7.61 8.11
C GLY A 164 7.93 6.16 7.85
N THR A 165 7.23 5.19 8.42
CA THR A 165 7.48 3.75 8.17
C THR A 165 7.20 3.39 6.71
N VAL A 166 6.11 3.92 6.13
CA VAL A 166 5.77 3.69 4.72
C VAL A 166 6.82 4.30 3.79
N VAL A 167 7.30 5.51 4.12
CA VAL A 167 8.39 6.16 3.37
C VAL A 167 9.66 5.31 3.42
N LEU A 168 10.03 4.80 4.60
CA LEU A 168 11.21 3.94 4.76
C LEU A 168 11.10 2.66 3.93
N ILE A 169 9.94 2.00 3.97
CA ILE A 169 9.67 0.80 3.16
C ILE A 169 9.78 1.12 1.66
N ALA A 170 9.22 2.24 1.20
CA ALA A 170 9.30 2.65 -0.18
C ALA A 170 10.75 2.88 -0.63
N VAL A 171 11.56 3.57 0.17
CA VAL A 171 13.00 3.80 -0.10
C VAL A 171 13.76 2.49 -0.17
N LEU A 172 13.51 1.57 0.78
CA LEU A 172 14.15 0.25 0.79
C LEU A 172 13.79 -0.57 -0.45
N PHE A 173 12.52 -0.55 -0.85
CA PHE A 173 12.05 -1.23 -2.05
C PHE A 173 12.69 -0.65 -3.32
N CYS A 174 12.76 0.68 -3.46
CA CYS A 174 13.43 1.33 -4.59
C CYS A 174 14.92 0.97 -4.65
N PHE A 175 15.58 0.89 -3.50
CA PHE A 175 16.98 0.44 -3.43
C PHE A 175 17.13 -1.01 -3.94
N ILE A 176 16.28 -1.93 -3.47
CA ILE A 176 16.30 -3.34 -3.90
C ILE A 176 16.05 -3.46 -5.41
N ILE A 177 15.12 -2.70 -5.97
CA ILE A 177 14.84 -2.66 -7.41
C ILE A 177 16.05 -2.11 -8.19
N GLY A 178 16.66 -1.02 -7.72
CA GLY A 178 17.86 -0.44 -8.34
C GLY A 178 19.02 -1.42 -8.42
N VAL A 179 19.26 -2.18 -7.34
CA VAL A 179 20.27 -3.23 -7.30
C VAL A 179 19.85 -4.41 -8.18
N GLY A 180 18.64 -4.92 -8.05
CA GLY A 180 18.16 -6.11 -8.76
C GLY A 180 18.20 -5.95 -10.29
N PHE A 181 17.62 -4.87 -10.80
CA PHE A 181 17.56 -4.62 -12.24
C PHE A 181 18.85 -4.00 -12.80
N GLY A 182 19.66 -3.32 -11.97
CA GLY A 182 20.96 -2.79 -12.34
C GLY A 182 22.06 -3.84 -12.40
N LEU A 183 21.93 -4.93 -11.63
CA LEU A 183 22.98 -5.96 -11.53
C LEU A 183 23.27 -6.66 -12.86
N TYR A 184 22.25 -6.97 -13.65
CA TYR A 184 22.43 -7.65 -14.93
C TYR A 184 23.22 -6.80 -15.94
N PRO A 185 22.83 -5.55 -16.27
CA PRO A 185 23.61 -4.71 -17.19
C PRO A 185 25.00 -4.37 -16.64
N ALA A 186 25.14 -4.11 -15.35
CA ALA A 186 26.43 -3.85 -14.72
C ALA A 186 27.39 -5.04 -14.83
N ASN A 187 26.88 -6.27 -14.64
CA ASN A 187 27.69 -7.49 -14.81
C ASN A 187 28.05 -7.73 -16.27
N LYS A 188 27.18 -7.40 -17.23
CA LYS A 188 27.46 -7.47 -18.67
C LYS A 188 28.60 -6.51 -19.02
N ALA A 189 28.55 -5.25 -18.55
CA ALA A 189 29.67 -4.29 -18.72
C ALA A 189 30.96 -4.79 -18.09
N ALA A 190 30.88 -5.31 -16.85
CA ALA A 190 32.04 -5.82 -16.12
C ALA A 190 32.70 -7.05 -16.75
N LYS A 191 32.00 -7.87 -17.52
CA LYS A 191 32.53 -9.05 -18.20
C LYS A 191 33.08 -8.77 -19.58
N MET A 192 32.91 -7.58 -20.16
CA MET A 192 33.36 -7.21 -21.49
C MET A 192 34.89 -7.31 -21.61
N LYS A 193 35.39 -7.89 -22.71
CA LYS A 193 36.84 -7.99 -22.97
C LYS A 193 37.32 -6.68 -23.59
N PRO A 194 38.52 -6.17 -23.22
CA PRO A 194 39.07 -4.93 -23.78
C PRO A 194 39.20 -4.96 -25.31
N ILE A 195 39.62 -6.09 -25.87
CA ILE A 195 39.81 -6.26 -27.32
C ILE A 195 38.46 -6.12 -28.05
N ASP A 196 37.45 -6.83 -27.59
CA ASP A 196 36.11 -6.80 -28.20
C ASP A 196 35.48 -5.39 -28.11
N ALA A 197 35.73 -4.71 -27.00
CA ALA A 197 35.21 -3.36 -26.74
C ALA A 197 35.90 -2.27 -27.61
N LEU A 198 37.16 -2.44 -27.96
CA LEU A 198 37.89 -1.49 -28.80
C LEU A 198 37.61 -1.66 -30.31
N HIS A 199 37.18 -2.86 -30.75
CA HIS A 199 36.73 -3.12 -32.12
C HIS A 199 35.26 -2.77 -32.38
N TYR A 200 34.49 -2.43 -31.34
CA TYR A 200 33.11 -2.08 -31.43
C TYR A 200 32.96 -0.62 -31.91
N GLY A 201 32.91 -0.40 -33.23
CA GLY A 201 32.74 0.93 -33.82
C GLY A 201 33.65 1.26 -34.99
N GLY A 202 34.25 0.26 -35.61
CA GLY A 202 34.96 0.35 -36.90
C GLY A 202 34.12 -0.22 -38.02
#